data_f3156a4e5319162eb8f71372fee77c8b
#
_entry.id   f3156a4e5319162eb8f71372fee77c8b
#
_cell.length_a   1.000
_cell.length_b   1.000
_cell.length_c   1.000
_cell.angle_alpha   90.00
_cell.angle_beta   90.00
_cell.angle_gamma   90.00
#
_symmetry.space_group_name_H-M   'P 1'
#
loop_
_entity.id
_entity.type
_entity.pdbx_description
1 polymer ?
#
loop_
_entity_poly.entity_id
_entity_poly.type
_entity_poly.pdbx_seq_one_letter_code
_entity_poly.pdbx_strand_id
1 'polypeptide(L)'
;MSLLRQGTWRIIDHSTSGLYVRALDSFATDDTLCAAVGGGLSPAVARAWVHKKTVVMGIQDGRLPYLQKGIDYVHSQDYDCIVRNSGGLAVVLDEGVLNLTLVFPEENGKIGINKGYDAMWELICHMFRDFDQEIEAGEIVGSYCPCLL
;
A
#
# COMPACT_ATOMS: atom_id res chain seq x y z
N MET A 1 -10.60 14.83 14.61
CA MET A 1 -10.25 13.66 15.46
C MET A 1 -9.40 12.74 14.60
N SER A 2 -8.25 12.26 15.11
CA SER A 2 -7.36 11.39 14.34
C SER A 2 -8.00 10.03 14.08
N LEU A 3 -7.87 9.51 12.84
CA LEU A 3 -8.33 8.17 12.48
C LEU A 3 -7.55 7.07 13.21
N LEU A 4 -6.36 7.36 13.73
CA LEU A 4 -5.57 6.40 14.50
C LEU A 4 -6.16 6.10 15.90
N ARG A 5 -7.09 6.91 16.38
CA ARG A 5 -7.76 6.70 17.67
C ARG A 5 -8.93 5.74 17.55
N GLN A 6 -8.63 4.48 17.27
CA GLN A 6 -9.61 3.39 17.26
C GLN A 6 -9.66 2.69 18.61
N GLY A 7 -10.84 2.21 19.03
CA GLY A 7 -10.99 1.44 20.27
C GLY A 7 -10.27 0.10 20.24
N THR A 8 -10.19 -0.50 19.06
CA THR A 8 -9.53 -1.80 18.82
C THR A 8 -8.85 -1.81 17.46
N TRP A 9 -7.67 -2.38 17.41
CA TRP A 9 -6.91 -2.62 16.17
C TRP A 9 -6.62 -4.10 15.98
N ARG A 10 -6.73 -4.56 14.74
CA ARG A 10 -6.13 -5.82 14.31
C ARG A 10 -4.79 -5.49 13.65
N ILE A 11 -3.71 -5.98 14.24
CA ILE A 11 -2.36 -5.83 13.71
C ILE A 11 -1.98 -7.10 12.96
N ILE A 12 -1.53 -6.97 11.72
CA ILE A 12 -1.12 -8.08 10.86
C ILE A 12 0.31 -7.83 10.41
N ASP A 13 1.22 -8.70 10.80
CA ASP A 13 2.61 -8.65 10.39
C ASP A 13 2.89 -9.70 9.31
N HIS A 14 3.06 -9.24 8.10
CA HIS A 14 3.47 -10.01 6.93
C HIS A 14 4.80 -9.46 6.36
N SER A 15 5.63 -8.86 7.20
CA SER A 15 6.93 -8.32 6.81
C SER A 15 8.00 -9.37 6.56
N THR A 16 7.77 -10.61 7.01
CA THR A 16 8.71 -11.72 6.77
C THR A 16 8.55 -12.25 5.35
N SER A 17 9.62 -12.19 4.57
CA SER A 17 9.64 -12.73 3.20
C SER A 17 9.30 -14.22 3.16
N GLY A 18 8.42 -14.64 2.26
CA GLY A 18 8.03 -16.04 2.09
C GLY A 18 6.62 -16.41 2.54
N LEU A 19 5.92 -15.51 3.24
CA LEU A 19 4.52 -15.71 3.61
C LEU A 19 3.58 -15.69 2.39
N TYR A 20 3.98 -14.99 1.33
CA TYR A 20 3.20 -14.90 0.10
C TYR A 20 3.97 -15.45 -1.08
N VAL A 21 3.39 -16.44 -1.71
CA VAL A 21 3.95 -17.03 -2.92
C VAL A 21 3.66 -16.14 -4.13
N ARG A 22 2.55 -15.41 -4.13
CA ARG A 22 2.13 -14.53 -5.23
C ARG A 22 1.74 -13.15 -4.73
N ALA A 23 2.19 -12.11 -5.44
CA ALA A 23 1.86 -10.72 -5.14
C ALA A 23 0.34 -10.46 -5.19
N LEU A 24 -0.36 -11.08 -6.14
CA LEU A 24 -1.80 -10.93 -6.30
C LEU A 24 -2.57 -11.33 -5.04
N ASP A 25 -2.14 -12.38 -4.33
CA ASP A 25 -2.78 -12.84 -3.09
C ASP A 25 -2.62 -11.81 -1.97
N SER A 26 -1.52 -11.07 -1.95
CA SER A 26 -1.30 -10.00 -0.98
C SER A 26 -2.22 -8.80 -1.22
N PHE A 27 -2.42 -8.41 -2.48
CA PHE A 27 -3.38 -7.34 -2.82
C PHE A 27 -4.82 -7.78 -2.57
N ALA A 28 -5.18 -9.03 -2.89
CA ALA A 28 -6.49 -9.61 -2.55
C ALA A 28 -6.73 -9.65 -1.03
N THR A 29 -5.67 -9.79 -0.23
CA THR A 29 -5.77 -9.69 1.23
C THR A 29 -6.23 -8.30 1.64
N ASP A 30 -5.67 -7.23 1.09
CA ASP A 30 -6.07 -5.86 1.39
C ASP A 30 -7.52 -5.60 0.97
N ASP A 31 -7.95 -6.05 -0.20
CA ASP A 31 -9.35 -5.97 -0.63
C ASP A 31 -10.30 -6.70 0.33
N THR A 32 -9.89 -7.89 0.80
CA THR A 32 -10.66 -8.68 1.77
C THR A 32 -10.77 -7.97 3.13
N LEU A 33 -9.67 -7.37 3.60
CA LEU A 33 -9.65 -6.60 4.83
C LEU A 33 -10.53 -5.35 4.73
N CYS A 34 -10.49 -4.64 3.60
CA CYS A 34 -11.38 -3.52 3.34
C CYS A 34 -12.86 -3.94 3.40
N ALA A 35 -13.22 -5.05 2.76
CA ALA A 35 -14.58 -5.58 2.80
C ALA A 35 -15.01 -6.00 4.22
N ALA A 36 -14.12 -6.65 4.98
CA ALA A 36 -14.40 -7.10 6.34
C ALA A 36 -14.58 -5.93 7.31
N VAL A 37 -13.72 -4.91 7.24
CA VAL A 37 -13.82 -3.71 8.08
C VAL A 37 -15.05 -2.88 7.69
N GLY A 38 -15.26 -2.63 6.40
CA GLY A 38 -16.43 -1.90 5.90
C GLY A 38 -17.75 -2.59 6.20
N GLY A 39 -17.77 -3.92 6.24
CA GLY A 39 -18.94 -4.73 6.64
C GLY A 39 -19.11 -4.92 8.15
N GLY A 40 -18.28 -4.31 8.98
CA GLY A 40 -18.33 -4.43 10.45
C GLY A 40 -17.93 -5.80 11.00
N LEU A 41 -17.31 -6.64 10.18
CA LEU A 41 -16.84 -7.98 10.57
C LEU A 41 -15.43 -7.95 11.20
N SER A 42 -14.73 -6.84 11.11
CA SER A 42 -13.40 -6.63 11.66
C SER A 42 -13.28 -5.22 12.23
N PRO A 43 -12.53 -5.03 13.33
CA PRO A 43 -12.09 -3.70 13.74
C PRO A 43 -11.16 -3.09 12.67
N ALA A 44 -10.72 -1.85 12.91
CA ALA A 44 -9.66 -1.24 12.09
C ALA A 44 -8.45 -2.15 11.98
N VAL A 45 -7.77 -2.11 10.83
CA VAL A 45 -6.62 -2.97 10.54
C VAL A 45 -5.39 -2.13 10.23
N ALA A 46 -4.25 -2.52 10.80
CA ALA A 46 -2.93 -2.09 10.37
C ALA A 46 -2.14 -3.33 9.92
N ARG A 47 -1.63 -3.30 8.71
CA ARG A 47 -0.88 -4.41 8.13
C ARG A 47 0.47 -3.92 7.61
N ALA A 48 1.55 -4.59 8.02
CA ALA A 48 2.89 -4.45 7.45
C ALA A 48 3.17 -5.67 6.57
N TRP A 49 3.70 -5.44 5.35
CA TRP A 49 3.96 -6.55 4.43
C TRP A 49 5.10 -6.25 3.46
N VAL A 50 5.78 -7.30 3.03
CA VAL A 50 6.93 -7.29 2.14
C VAL A 50 6.70 -8.29 1.03
N HIS A 51 7.23 -8.01 -0.15
CA HIS A 51 7.18 -8.90 -1.30
C HIS A 51 8.55 -9.37 -1.75
N LYS A 52 8.54 -10.48 -2.47
CA LYS A 52 9.65 -10.84 -3.35
C LYS A 52 9.55 -10.02 -4.63
N LYS A 53 10.62 -9.96 -5.38
CA LYS A 53 10.80 -9.31 -6.67
C LYS A 53 9.54 -9.27 -7.54
N THR A 54 8.80 -8.17 -7.47
CA THR A 54 7.54 -7.98 -8.18
C THR A 54 7.41 -6.56 -8.69
N VAL A 55 7.04 -6.39 -9.94
CA VAL A 55 6.59 -5.10 -10.49
C VAL A 55 5.08 -5.05 -10.42
N VAL A 56 4.56 -4.07 -9.69
CA VAL A 56 3.12 -3.85 -9.52
C VAL A 56 2.70 -2.67 -10.36
N MET A 57 2.02 -2.93 -11.46
CA MET A 57 1.50 -1.90 -12.36
C MET A 57 0.15 -1.36 -11.87
N GLY A 58 -0.11 -0.08 -12.12
CA GLY A 58 -1.43 0.50 -11.97
C GLY A 58 -2.36 0.09 -13.12
N ILE A 59 -3.67 0.28 -12.93
CA ILE A 59 -4.68 -0.10 -13.95
C ILE A 59 -4.46 0.62 -15.29
N GLN A 60 -3.90 1.83 -15.27
CA GLN A 60 -3.61 2.61 -16.48
C GLN A 60 -2.40 2.07 -17.24
N ASP A 61 -1.43 1.52 -16.53
CA ASP A 61 -0.22 0.94 -17.14
C ASP A 61 -0.57 -0.25 -18.03
N GLY A 62 -1.67 -0.96 -17.72
CA GLY A 62 -2.18 -2.05 -18.56
C GLY A 62 -2.61 -1.63 -19.98
N ARG A 63 -2.66 -0.31 -20.25
CA ARG A 63 -3.02 0.26 -21.58
C ARG A 63 -1.82 0.79 -22.35
N LEU A 64 -0.61 0.65 -21.81
CA LEU A 64 0.60 1.14 -22.46
C LEU A 64 0.86 0.41 -23.79
N PRO A 65 1.27 1.16 -24.84
CA PRO A 65 1.75 0.52 -26.06
C PRO A 65 3.01 -0.29 -25.72
N TYR A 66 3.15 -1.45 -26.36
CA TYR A 66 4.30 -2.37 -26.16
C TYR A 66 4.42 -2.95 -24.74
N LEU A 67 3.34 -2.94 -23.96
CA LEU A 67 3.30 -3.49 -22.59
C LEU A 67 3.95 -4.88 -22.50
N GLN A 68 3.66 -5.77 -23.46
CA GLN A 68 4.22 -7.13 -23.46
C GLN A 68 5.74 -7.14 -23.48
N LYS A 69 6.38 -6.24 -24.23
CA LYS A 69 7.85 -6.14 -24.25
C LYS A 69 8.41 -5.71 -22.88
N GLY A 70 7.68 -4.83 -22.18
CA GLY A 70 8.04 -4.42 -20.80
C GLY A 70 7.92 -5.61 -19.84
N ILE A 71 6.83 -6.36 -19.92
CA ILE A 71 6.61 -7.56 -19.11
C ILE A 71 7.69 -8.61 -19.37
N ASP A 72 8.01 -8.88 -20.64
CA ASP A 72 9.04 -9.84 -21.01
C ASP A 72 10.42 -9.42 -20.46
N TYR A 73 10.72 -8.12 -20.47
CA TYR A 73 11.94 -7.58 -19.87
C TYR A 73 11.94 -7.78 -18.34
N VAL A 74 10.85 -7.43 -17.66
CA VAL A 74 10.70 -7.61 -16.21
C VAL A 74 10.90 -9.08 -15.83
N HIS A 75 10.28 -10.01 -16.55
CA HIS A 75 10.46 -11.45 -16.34
C HIS A 75 11.91 -11.89 -16.58
N SER A 76 12.60 -11.31 -17.59
CA SER A 76 14.01 -11.61 -17.86
C SER A 76 14.96 -11.19 -16.72
N GLN A 77 14.51 -10.28 -15.86
CA GLN A 77 15.22 -9.83 -14.65
C GLN A 77 14.80 -10.60 -13.38
N ASP A 78 14.06 -11.70 -13.54
CA ASP A 78 13.56 -12.53 -12.43
C ASP A 78 12.60 -11.78 -11.49
N TYR A 79 11.80 -10.86 -12.05
CA TYR A 79 10.69 -10.21 -11.38
C TYR A 79 9.35 -10.70 -11.91
N ASP A 80 8.41 -10.95 -11.01
CA ASP A 80 7.00 -11.12 -11.38
C ASP A 80 6.38 -9.78 -11.79
N CYS A 81 5.26 -9.84 -12.50
CA CYS A 81 4.51 -8.65 -12.89
C CYS A 81 3.03 -8.84 -12.65
N ILE A 82 2.40 -7.91 -11.95
CA ILE A 82 0.95 -7.89 -11.73
C ILE A 82 0.38 -6.51 -12.03
N VAL A 83 -0.93 -6.47 -12.27
CA VAL A 83 -1.70 -5.22 -12.38
C VAL A 83 -2.65 -5.15 -11.18
N ARG A 84 -2.54 -4.10 -10.37
CA ARG A 84 -3.50 -3.83 -9.29
C ARG A 84 -4.77 -3.18 -9.83
N ASN A 85 -5.85 -3.28 -9.08
CA ASN A 85 -7.16 -2.69 -9.42
C ASN A 85 -7.27 -1.20 -9.10
N SER A 86 -6.19 -0.54 -8.69
CA SER A 86 -6.12 0.88 -8.36
C SER A 86 -5.22 1.65 -9.33
N GLY A 87 -5.30 2.98 -9.27
CA GLY A 87 -4.48 3.88 -10.09
C GLY A 87 -3.03 3.95 -9.64
N GLY A 88 -2.34 4.96 -10.11
CA GLY A 88 -0.92 5.20 -9.86
C GLY A 88 0.00 4.52 -10.87
N LEU A 89 1.28 4.86 -10.82
CA LEU A 89 2.32 4.29 -11.68
C LEU A 89 2.81 2.93 -11.17
N ALA A 90 3.54 2.23 -12.01
CA ALA A 90 4.20 0.99 -11.63
C ALA A 90 5.17 1.21 -10.47
N VAL A 91 5.22 0.29 -9.54
CA VAL A 91 6.18 0.27 -8.43
C VAL A 91 6.91 -1.06 -8.41
N VAL A 92 8.19 -1.01 -8.06
CA VAL A 92 9.02 -2.20 -7.88
C VAL A 92 9.03 -2.54 -6.40
N LEU A 93 8.64 -3.76 -6.08
CA LEU A 93 8.65 -4.30 -4.72
C LEU A 93 9.65 -5.44 -4.63
N ASP A 94 10.39 -5.46 -3.55
CA ASP A 94 11.30 -6.54 -3.16
C ASP A 94 11.37 -6.64 -1.62
N GLU A 95 12.27 -7.45 -1.12
CA GLU A 95 12.47 -7.69 0.31
C GLU A 95 12.94 -6.44 1.08
N GLY A 96 13.44 -5.42 0.38
CA GLY A 96 13.85 -4.13 0.96
C GLY A 96 12.74 -3.10 1.05
N VAL A 97 11.55 -3.39 0.53
CA VAL A 97 10.42 -2.46 0.49
C VAL A 97 9.33 -2.88 1.47
N LEU A 98 9.20 -2.12 2.56
CA LEU A 98 8.10 -2.29 3.51
C LEU A 98 6.86 -1.55 3.01
N ASN A 99 5.76 -2.29 2.89
CA ASN A 99 4.45 -1.75 2.59
C ASN A 99 3.62 -1.66 3.87
N LEU A 100 2.86 -0.58 4.03
CA LEU A 100 1.95 -0.36 5.14
C LEU A 100 0.54 -0.14 4.62
N THR A 101 -0.42 -0.86 5.20
CA THR A 101 -1.85 -0.72 4.90
C THR A 101 -2.59 -0.34 6.16
N LEU A 102 -3.43 0.70 6.09
CA LEU A 102 -4.37 1.07 7.13
C LEU A 102 -5.78 0.96 6.59
N VAL A 103 -6.65 0.25 7.30
CA VAL A 103 -8.06 0.11 6.95
C VAL A 103 -8.92 0.60 8.13
N PHE A 104 -9.80 1.53 7.86
CA PHE A 104 -10.66 2.17 8.86
C PHE A 104 -12.14 1.86 8.61
N PRO A 105 -12.96 1.70 9.66
CA PRO A 105 -14.41 1.62 9.51
C PRO A 105 -14.99 2.99 9.11
N GLU A 106 -15.98 2.98 8.24
CA GLU A 106 -16.73 4.18 7.84
C GLU A 106 -17.92 4.40 8.81
N GLU A 107 -17.68 4.95 9.98
CA GLU A 107 -18.73 5.10 11.00
C GLU A 107 -19.71 6.26 10.74
N ASN A 108 -19.34 7.28 9.96
CA ASN A 108 -20.16 8.49 9.76
C ASN A 108 -20.05 9.08 8.34
N GLY A 109 -19.99 8.24 7.35
CA GLY A 109 -19.81 8.64 5.95
C GLY A 109 -18.37 8.42 5.44
N LYS A 110 -18.18 8.64 4.15
CA LYS A 110 -16.91 8.31 3.48
C LYS A 110 -15.72 9.03 4.10
N ILE A 111 -14.70 8.26 4.41
CA ILE A 111 -13.38 8.81 4.77
C ILE A 111 -12.79 9.43 3.52
N GLY A 112 -12.60 10.74 3.53
CA GLY A 112 -11.96 11.44 2.41
C GLY A 112 -10.48 11.03 2.27
N ILE A 113 -9.97 11.06 1.05
CA ILE A 113 -8.59 10.70 0.71
C ILE A 113 -7.59 11.43 1.61
N ASN A 114 -7.76 12.73 1.82
CA ASN A 114 -6.85 13.53 2.66
C ASN A 114 -6.77 13.02 4.09
N LYS A 115 -7.90 12.62 4.69
CA LYS A 115 -7.89 12.06 6.05
C LYS A 115 -7.13 10.74 6.13
N GLY A 116 -7.16 9.93 5.07
CA GLY A 116 -6.36 8.71 4.98
C GLY A 116 -4.86 9.02 4.96
N TYR A 117 -4.46 10.00 4.14
CA TYR A 117 -3.07 10.46 4.11
C TYR A 117 -2.62 11.09 5.44
N ASP A 118 -3.45 11.90 6.08
CA ASP A 118 -3.17 12.49 7.40
C ASP A 118 -2.91 11.39 8.44
N ALA A 119 -3.71 10.32 8.43
CA ALA A 119 -3.52 9.19 9.34
C ALA A 119 -2.22 8.43 9.06
N MET A 120 -1.89 8.19 7.80
CA MET A 120 -0.62 7.56 7.44
C MET A 120 0.57 8.42 7.82
N TRP A 121 0.48 9.73 7.57
CA TRP A 121 1.49 10.69 7.98
C TRP A 121 1.69 10.71 9.52
N GLU A 122 0.60 10.79 10.28
CA GLU A 122 0.62 10.73 11.74
C GLU A 122 1.29 9.44 12.23
N LEU A 123 0.98 8.28 11.61
CA LEU A 123 1.62 7.00 11.94
C LEU A 123 3.13 7.05 11.70
N ILE A 124 3.56 7.53 10.53
CA ILE A 124 4.98 7.63 10.18
C ILE A 124 5.72 8.53 11.17
N CYS A 125 5.17 9.70 11.49
CA CYS A 125 5.76 10.58 12.50
C CYS A 125 5.90 9.90 13.86
N HIS A 126 4.90 9.11 14.28
CA HIS A 126 4.99 8.36 15.52
C HIS A 126 6.04 7.24 15.48
N MET A 127 6.16 6.53 14.37
CA MET A 127 7.14 5.45 14.21
C MET A 127 8.59 5.97 14.31
N PHE A 128 8.83 7.17 13.80
CA PHE A 128 10.18 7.75 13.75
C PHE A 128 10.47 8.78 14.86
N ARG A 129 9.53 8.99 15.78
CA ARG A 129 9.67 10.00 16.84
C ARG A 129 10.92 9.85 17.70
N ASP A 130 11.37 8.62 17.93
CA ASP A 130 12.51 8.31 18.79
C ASP A 130 13.83 8.25 18.01
N PHE A 131 13.78 8.49 16.70
CA PHE A 131 14.96 8.66 15.87
C PHE A 131 15.29 10.16 15.81
N ASP A 132 16.57 10.49 15.86
CA ASP A 132 17.05 11.88 15.76
C ASP A 132 17.01 12.34 14.28
N GLN A 133 15.82 12.29 13.69
CA GLN A 133 15.53 12.62 12.30
C GLN A 133 14.28 13.48 12.23
N GLU A 134 14.37 14.62 11.60
CA GLU A 134 13.22 15.44 11.26
C GLU A 134 12.56 14.87 10.01
N ILE A 135 11.25 14.56 10.08
CA ILE A 135 10.48 14.01 8.98
C ILE A 135 9.47 15.06 8.52
N GLU A 136 9.53 15.42 7.26
CA GLU A 136 8.63 16.38 6.63
C GLU A 136 7.79 15.73 5.55
N ALA A 137 6.53 16.17 5.39
CA ALA A 137 5.72 15.87 4.23
C ALA A 137 6.08 16.83 3.12
N GLY A 138 6.64 16.33 2.01
CA GLY A 138 7.05 17.15 0.87
C GLY A 138 6.15 16.95 -0.34
N GLU A 139 5.73 18.04 -0.97
CA GLU A 139 5.14 18.03 -2.30
C GLU A 139 6.26 18.27 -3.33
N ILE A 140 6.75 17.20 -3.95
CA ILE A 140 7.79 17.31 -4.96
C ILE A 140 7.14 17.18 -6.33
N VAL A 141 7.03 18.30 -7.04
CA VAL A 141 6.53 18.34 -8.42
C VAL A 141 7.44 17.49 -9.31
N GLY A 142 6.86 16.55 -10.05
CA GLY A 142 7.60 15.64 -10.92
C GLY A 142 8.24 14.46 -10.18
N SER A 143 7.89 14.24 -8.90
CA SER A 143 8.27 13.02 -8.22
C SER A 143 7.60 11.82 -8.86
N TYR A 144 8.25 10.66 -8.73
CA TYR A 144 7.73 9.39 -9.25
C TYR A 144 6.44 8.93 -8.54
N CYS A 145 6.10 9.50 -7.39
CA CYS A 145 4.88 9.17 -6.67
C CYS A 145 3.69 9.94 -7.25
N PRO A 146 2.79 9.31 -8.00
CA PRO A 146 1.61 9.95 -8.58
C PRO A 146 0.45 10.07 -7.59
N CYS A 147 0.68 9.79 -6.32
CA CYS A 147 -0.35 9.84 -5.28
C CYS A 147 -0.86 11.26 -5.00
N LEU A 148 -0.36 12.26 -5.73
CA LEU A 148 -0.68 13.68 -5.59
C LEU A 148 -1.62 14.20 -6.69
N LEU A 149 -2.39 13.34 -7.35
CA LEU A 149 -3.41 13.75 -8.31
C LEU A 149 -4.81 13.49 -7.78
#